data_b139e196f914fafaf4e59c87e94cbbac
#
_entry.id   b139e196f914fafaf4e59c87e94cbbac
#
_cell.length_a   1.000
_cell.length_b   1.000
_cell.length_c   1.000
_cell.angle_alpha   90.00
_cell.angle_beta   90.00
_cell.angle_gamma   90.00
#
_symmetry.space_group_name_H-M   'P 1'
#
loop_
_entity.id
_entity.type
_entity.pdbx_description
1 polymer ?
#
loop_
_entity_poly.entity_id
_entity_poly.type
_entity_poly.pdbx_seq_one_letter_code
_entity_poly.pdbx_strand_id
1 'polypeptide(L)'
;TVTVRRIEAPQVRVAAIRGAPFALPLEAERNTAGAALIAMRQALGLEYGFEIEIDKGIALGSGMGGSAASCVAALVAAYALLERPLPRAALYPFALAGEAVASGGRHGDNLGPMLLGGLVLATAEHLVKVPVPEAWHSVLVHPDAILETRRAREALKGDYTLSEFVAQSANLALVLAGCH
;
A
#
# COMPACT_ATOMS: atom_id res chain seq x y z
N THR A 1 -2.46 9.71 8.77
CA THR A 1 -2.62 8.91 10.01
C THR A 1 -3.88 8.07 9.94
N VAL A 2 -3.89 6.88 10.59
CA VAL A 2 -5.11 6.07 10.76
C VAL A 2 -5.21 5.69 12.23
N THR A 3 -6.38 5.96 12.81
CA THR A 3 -6.74 5.51 14.15
C THR A 3 -7.64 4.30 14.04
N VAL A 4 -7.35 3.23 14.78
CA VAL A 4 -8.13 1.98 14.79
C VAL A 4 -8.60 1.69 16.21
N ARG A 5 -9.88 1.36 16.35
CA ARG A 5 -10.48 0.87 17.59
C ARG A 5 -11.06 -0.52 17.39
N ARG A 6 -10.90 -1.39 18.38
CA ARG A 6 -11.65 -2.65 18.43
C ARG A 6 -13.11 -2.37 18.78
N ILE A 7 -14.05 -3.04 18.11
CA ILE A 7 -15.48 -2.98 18.39
C ILE A 7 -16.02 -4.41 18.53
N GLU A 8 -17.07 -4.59 19.34
CA GLU A 8 -17.66 -5.92 19.57
C GLU A 8 -18.31 -6.51 18.33
N ALA A 9 -18.97 -5.66 17.52
CA ALA A 9 -19.59 -6.10 16.29
C ALA A 9 -18.52 -6.64 15.30
N PRO A 10 -18.70 -7.85 14.74
CA PRO A 10 -17.71 -8.50 13.88
C PRO A 10 -17.71 -7.93 12.46
N GLN A 11 -17.51 -6.63 12.35
CA GLN A 11 -17.50 -5.86 11.10
C GLN A 11 -16.35 -4.83 11.07
N VAL A 12 -16.07 -4.29 9.90
CA VAL A 12 -15.17 -3.14 9.74
C VAL A 12 -16.01 -1.92 9.39
N ARG A 13 -15.81 -0.83 10.12
CA ARG A 13 -16.51 0.44 9.91
C ARG A 13 -15.50 1.56 9.69
N VAL A 14 -15.63 2.30 8.59
CA VAL A 14 -14.91 3.56 8.37
C VAL A 14 -15.77 4.68 8.93
N ALA A 15 -15.39 5.20 10.09
CA ALA A 15 -16.16 6.23 10.78
C ALA A 15 -15.99 7.61 10.15
N ALA A 16 -14.77 7.95 9.71
CA ALA A 16 -14.46 9.24 9.10
C ALA A 16 -13.24 9.18 8.20
N ILE A 17 -13.23 10.03 7.17
CA ILE A 17 -12.06 10.32 6.34
C ILE A 17 -11.93 11.85 6.27
N ARG A 18 -10.77 12.38 6.67
CA ARG A 18 -10.45 13.80 6.67
C ARG A 18 -9.24 14.09 5.79
N GLY A 19 -9.05 15.32 5.37
CA GLY A 19 -7.89 15.77 4.59
C GLY A 19 -7.92 15.36 3.12
N ALA A 20 -9.05 14.88 2.61
CA ALA A 20 -9.28 14.65 1.19
C ALA A 20 -10.03 15.84 0.56
N PRO A 21 -9.70 16.27 -0.69
CA PRO A 21 -10.37 17.38 -1.36
C PRO A 21 -11.80 17.06 -1.82
N PHE A 22 -12.19 15.79 -1.79
CA PHE A 22 -13.52 15.30 -2.12
C PHE A 22 -13.88 14.08 -1.26
N ALA A 23 -15.17 13.74 -1.21
CA ALA A 23 -15.64 12.59 -0.44
C ALA A 23 -15.07 11.27 -0.98
N LEU A 24 -14.53 10.47 -0.07
CA LEU A 24 -14.07 9.10 -0.35
C LEU A 24 -15.07 8.10 0.25
N PRO A 25 -15.14 6.86 -0.30
CA PRO A 25 -16.07 5.85 0.19
C PRO A 25 -15.87 5.55 1.67
N LEU A 26 -16.95 5.59 2.44
CA LEU A 26 -16.99 5.11 3.83
C LEU A 26 -17.40 3.64 3.94
N GLU A 27 -17.92 3.06 2.85
CA GLU A 27 -18.18 1.62 2.77
C GLU A 27 -16.84 0.88 2.83
N ALA A 28 -16.68 0.03 3.84
CA ALA A 28 -15.40 -0.62 4.13
C ALA A 28 -14.88 -1.46 2.95
N GLU A 29 -15.78 -2.09 2.20
CA GLU A 29 -15.47 -2.90 1.02
C GLU A 29 -14.95 -2.08 -0.16
N ARG A 30 -15.28 -0.79 -0.19
CA ARG A 30 -14.88 0.15 -1.26
C ARG A 30 -13.73 1.06 -0.83
N ASN A 31 -13.26 0.90 0.40
CA ASN A 31 -12.17 1.67 0.98
C ASN A 31 -10.93 0.78 1.15
N THR A 32 -9.76 1.23 0.74
CA THR A 32 -8.52 0.43 0.78
C THR A 32 -8.14 -0.03 2.18
N ALA A 33 -8.28 0.84 3.16
CA ALA A 33 -8.02 0.51 4.57
C ALA A 33 -9.09 -0.44 5.12
N GLY A 34 -10.36 -0.20 4.78
CA GLY A 34 -11.47 -1.05 5.17
C GLY A 34 -11.36 -2.47 4.61
N ALA A 35 -11.13 -2.59 3.30
CA ALA A 35 -10.99 -3.89 2.63
C ALA A 35 -9.79 -4.69 3.15
N ALA A 36 -8.67 -4.04 3.44
CA ALA A 36 -7.52 -4.67 4.06
C ALA A 36 -7.84 -5.25 5.45
N LEU A 37 -8.56 -4.50 6.28
CA LEU A 37 -8.97 -4.96 7.60
C LEU A 37 -10.02 -6.06 7.53
N ILE A 38 -10.93 -6.03 6.54
CA ILE A 38 -11.88 -7.13 6.29
C ILE A 38 -11.10 -8.41 5.97
N ALA A 39 -10.14 -8.34 5.04
CA ALA A 39 -9.30 -9.48 4.67
C ALA A 39 -8.51 -10.04 5.87
N MET A 40 -7.90 -9.16 6.68
CA MET A 40 -7.17 -9.56 7.88
C MET A 40 -8.09 -10.22 8.90
N ARG A 41 -9.25 -9.61 9.18
CA ARG A 41 -10.22 -10.13 10.14
C ARG A 41 -10.70 -11.53 9.75
N GLN A 42 -11.04 -11.72 8.48
CA GLN A 42 -11.54 -13.00 7.96
C GLN A 42 -10.45 -14.09 8.03
N ALA A 43 -9.23 -13.78 7.59
CA ALA A 43 -8.13 -14.73 7.56
C ALA A 43 -7.68 -15.17 8.96
N LEU A 44 -7.80 -14.28 9.95
CA LEU A 44 -7.42 -14.57 11.34
C LEU A 44 -8.60 -15.08 12.18
N GLY A 45 -9.80 -15.19 11.63
CA GLY A 45 -10.99 -15.66 12.34
C GLY A 45 -11.37 -14.79 13.55
N LEU A 46 -11.20 -13.45 13.43
CA LEU A 46 -11.48 -12.55 14.56
C LEU A 46 -12.99 -12.42 14.78
N GLU A 47 -13.44 -12.69 15.98
CA GLU A 47 -14.86 -12.58 16.38
C GLU A 47 -15.30 -11.14 16.65
N TYR A 48 -14.35 -10.21 16.74
CA TYR A 48 -14.58 -8.77 16.90
C TYR A 48 -14.30 -8.02 15.61
N GLY A 49 -14.65 -6.74 15.58
CA GLY A 49 -14.43 -5.87 14.44
C GLY A 49 -13.50 -4.70 14.73
N PHE A 50 -13.39 -3.84 13.71
CA PHE A 50 -12.57 -2.63 13.78
C PHE A 50 -13.38 -1.41 13.32
N GLU A 51 -13.20 -0.31 14.03
CA GLU A 51 -13.62 1.01 13.58
C GLU A 51 -12.39 1.84 13.28
N ILE A 52 -12.39 2.54 12.14
CA ILE A 52 -11.25 3.33 11.68
C ILE A 52 -11.63 4.76 11.36
N GLU A 53 -10.74 5.68 11.72
CA GLU A 53 -10.73 7.07 11.26
C GLU A 53 -9.44 7.33 10.47
N ILE A 54 -9.55 7.97 9.31
CA ILE A 54 -8.43 8.19 8.39
C ILE A 54 -8.21 9.69 8.23
N ASP A 55 -7.02 10.18 8.58
CA ASP A 55 -6.57 11.53 8.29
C ASP A 55 -5.54 11.48 7.15
N LYS A 56 -5.94 11.93 5.95
CA LYS A 56 -5.09 11.96 4.77
C LYS A 56 -4.06 13.07 4.89
N GLY A 57 -2.77 12.70 4.88
CA GLY A 57 -1.66 13.66 4.83
C GLY A 57 -0.88 13.61 3.52
N ILE A 58 -1.20 12.64 2.65
CA ILE A 58 -0.61 12.52 1.31
C ILE A 58 -1.67 12.97 0.31
N ALA A 59 -1.35 13.93 -0.54
CA ALA A 59 -2.26 14.45 -1.55
C ALA A 59 -2.73 13.33 -2.50
N LEU A 60 -4.02 13.33 -2.83
CA LEU A 60 -4.59 12.36 -3.76
C LEU A 60 -4.04 12.61 -5.18
N GLY A 61 -3.72 11.54 -5.90
CA GLY A 61 -3.17 11.64 -7.25
C GLY A 61 -1.74 12.17 -7.33
N SER A 62 -1.01 12.25 -6.20
CA SER A 62 0.37 12.72 -6.15
C SER A 62 1.42 11.71 -6.59
N GLY A 63 1.04 10.46 -6.87
CA GLY A 63 1.99 9.38 -7.16
C GLY A 63 2.74 8.84 -5.92
N MET A 64 2.48 9.40 -4.73
CA MET A 64 3.17 9.01 -3.48
C MET A 64 2.48 7.88 -2.70
N GLY A 65 1.60 7.12 -3.33
CA GLY A 65 0.97 5.95 -2.70
C GLY A 65 0.02 6.28 -1.55
N GLY A 66 -0.73 7.40 -1.60
CA GLY A 66 -1.65 7.81 -0.54
C GLY A 66 -2.73 6.79 -0.19
N SER A 67 -3.15 5.94 -1.14
CA SER A 67 -4.05 4.79 -0.97
C SER A 67 -3.39 3.70 -0.13
N ALA A 68 -2.20 3.26 -0.59
CA ALA A 68 -1.39 2.26 0.08
C ALA A 68 -1.01 2.68 1.51
N ALA A 69 -0.70 3.96 1.71
CA ALA A 69 -0.39 4.51 3.04
C ALA A 69 -1.57 4.37 4.02
N SER A 70 -2.81 4.61 3.56
CA SER A 70 -4.00 4.42 4.41
C SER A 70 -4.22 2.94 4.72
N CYS A 71 -4.04 2.08 3.73
CA CYS A 71 -4.16 0.63 3.85
C CYS A 71 -3.17 0.08 4.88
N VAL A 72 -1.87 0.36 4.69
CA VAL A 72 -0.81 -0.14 5.58
C VAL A 72 -0.93 0.45 6.98
N ALA A 73 -1.25 1.75 7.11
CA ALA A 73 -1.43 2.38 8.42
C ALA A 73 -2.58 1.72 9.22
N ALA A 74 -3.71 1.40 8.55
CA ALA A 74 -4.81 0.69 9.18
C ALA A 74 -4.41 -0.71 9.66
N LEU A 75 -3.72 -1.47 8.80
CA LEU A 75 -3.24 -2.81 9.16
C LEU A 75 -2.24 -2.78 10.32
N VAL A 76 -1.29 -1.85 10.30
CA VAL A 76 -0.29 -1.73 11.38
C VAL A 76 -0.93 -1.29 12.69
N ALA A 77 -1.93 -0.38 12.65
CA ALA A 77 -2.66 0.02 13.85
C ALA A 77 -3.52 -1.12 14.40
N ALA A 78 -4.25 -1.84 13.53
CA ALA A 78 -5.05 -3.00 13.93
C ALA A 78 -4.19 -4.16 14.43
N TYR A 79 -3.02 -4.37 13.82
CA TYR A 79 -2.04 -5.34 14.27
C TYR A 79 -1.64 -5.15 15.74
N ALA A 80 -1.48 -3.90 16.18
CA ALA A 80 -1.15 -3.60 17.57
C ALA A 80 -2.27 -3.97 18.58
N LEU A 81 -3.48 -4.24 18.08
CA LEU A 81 -4.63 -4.66 18.88
C LEU A 81 -4.81 -6.19 18.90
N LEU A 82 -4.00 -6.94 18.16
CA LEU A 82 -4.06 -8.40 18.15
C LEU A 82 -3.43 -8.98 19.43
N GLU A 83 -4.05 -10.03 19.95
CA GLU A 83 -3.53 -10.77 21.12
C GLU A 83 -2.20 -11.49 20.81
N ARG A 84 -2.03 -11.91 19.55
CA ARG A 84 -0.81 -12.57 19.06
C ARG A 84 -0.20 -11.76 17.94
N PRO A 85 0.96 -11.15 18.17
CA PRO A 85 1.67 -10.41 17.13
C PRO A 85 2.05 -11.30 15.94
N LEU A 86 1.91 -10.76 14.74
CA LEU A 86 2.38 -11.38 13.50
C LEU A 86 3.66 -10.68 13.04
N PRO A 87 4.54 -11.31 12.26
CA PRO A 87 5.59 -10.57 11.54
C PRO A 87 4.95 -9.52 10.61
N ARG A 88 5.53 -8.32 10.51
CA ARG A 88 4.98 -7.27 9.63
C ARG A 88 4.78 -7.72 8.19
N ALA A 89 5.69 -8.55 7.67
CA ALA A 89 5.56 -9.14 6.34
C ALA A 89 4.28 -9.98 6.17
N ALA A 90 3.75 -10.59 7.24
CA ALA A 90 2.51 -11.35 7.19
C ALA A 90 1.25 -10.47 6.95
N LEU A 91 1.36 -9.15 7.07
CA LEU A 91 0.28 -8.22 6.72
C LEU A 91 0.17 -7.99 5.21
N TYR A 92 1.18 -8.38 4.43
CA TYR A 92 1.25 -8.10 3.00
C TYR A 92 0.07 -8.65 2.18
N PRO A 93 -0.39 -9.89 2.35
CA PRO A 93 -1.55 -10.39 1.61
C PRO A 93 -2.83 -9.56 1.86
N PHE A 94 -3.01 -9.06 3.08
CA PHE A 94 -4.15 -8.21 3.43
C PHE A 94 -4.02 -6.81 2.83
N ALA A 95 -2.80 -6.28 2.78
CA ALA A 95 -2.51 -5.02 2.12
C ALA A 95 -2.78 -5.11 0.61
N LEU A 96 -2.39 -6.20 -0.05
CA LEU A 96 -2.71 -6.46 -1.46
C LEU A 96 -4.23 -6.54 -1.71
N ALA A 97 -5.00 -7.12 -0.79
CA ALA A 97 -6.46 -7.15 -0.90
C ALA A 97 -7.07 -5.74 -0.81
N GLY A 98 -6.54 -4.89 0.07
CA GLY A 98 -6.96 -3.49 0.18
C GLY A 98 -6.59 -2.67 -1.06
N GLU A 99 -5.37 -2.80 -1.56
CA GLU A 99 -4.90 -2.04 -2.74
C GLU A 99 -5.70 -2.38 -4.00
N ALA A 100 -6.13 -3.63 -4.16
CA ALA A 100 -6.94 -4.07 -5.30
C ALA A 100 -8.24 -3.27 -5.47
N VAL A 101 -8.80 -2.73 -4.39
CA VAL A 101 -10.03 -1.93 -4.41
C VAL A 101 -9.84 -0.59 -5.11
N ALA A 102 -8.67 0.05 -4.96
CA ALA A 102 -8.40 1.35 -5.55
C ALA A 102 -7.80 1.26 -6.96
N SER A 103 -6.89 0.31 -7.17
CA SER A 103 -6.08 0.23 -8.39
C SER A 103 -6.60 -0.78 -9.41
N GLY A 104 -7.58 -1.60 -9.04
CA GLY A 104 -8.09 -2.71 -9.86
C GLY A 104 -7.09 -3.85 -10.02
N GLY A 105 -5.97 -3.83 -9.29
CA GLY A 105 -4.92 -4.84 -9.33
C GLY A 105 -4.15 -4.96 -8.01
N ARG A 106 -3.47 -6.08 -7.82
CA ARG A 106 -2.66 -6.35 -6.62
C ARG A 106 -1.24 -5.81 -6.80
N HIS A 107 -1.05 -4.52 -6.55
CA HIS A 107 0.24 -3.85 -6.71
C HIS A 107 0.94 -3.69 -5.36
N GLY A 108 2.11 -4.28 -5.22
CA GLY A 108 2.87 -4.32 -3.97
C GLY A 108 3.96 -3.26 -3.85
N ASP A 109 4.23 -2.51 -4.91
CA ASP A 109 5.32 -1.57 -5.05
C ASP A 109 5.35 -0.49 -3.95
N ASN A 110 4.20 0.05 -3.56
CA ASN A 110 4.09 0.96 -2.42
C ASN A 110 3.91 0.23 -1.08
N LEU A 111 3.23 -0.91 -1.07
CA LEU A 111 2.90 -1.64 0.15
C LEU A 111 4.12 -2.24 0.83
N GLY A 112 5.02 -2.84 0.04
CA GLY A 112 6.24 -3.46 0.53
C GLY A 112 7.11 -2.52 1.36
N PRO A 113 7.57 -1.38 0.79
CA PRO A 113 8.39 -0.43 1.53
C PRO A 113 7.65 0.24 2.69
N MET A 114 6.32 0.42 2.63
CA MET A 114 5.54 0.93 3.75
C MET A 114 5.44 -0.05 4.91
N LEU A 115 5.45 -1.36 4.65
CA LEU A 115 5.45 -2.40 5.68
C LEU A 115 6.84 -2.61 6.29
N LEU A 116 7.88 -2.67 5.47
CA LEU A 116 9.22 -3.09 5.88
C LEU A 116 10.23 -1.94 6.01
N GLY A 117 9.95 -0.80 5.41
CA GLY A 117 10.89 0.34 5.30
C GLY A 117 12.01 0.08 4.29
N GLY A 118 12.64 1.16 3.81
CA GLY A 118 13.74 1.14 2.86
C GLY A 118 13.34 0.73 1.44
N LEU A 119 14.29 0.20 0.68
CA LEU A 119 14.05 -0.32 -0.66
C LEU A 119 13.57 -1.78 -0.57
N VAL A 120 12.45 -2.07 -1.22
CA VAL A 120 11.84 -3.40 -1.19
C VAL A 120 11.45 -3.82 -2.61
N LEU A 121 11.93 -4.98 -3.01
CA LEU A 121 11.42 -5.68 -4.18
C LEU A 121 10.14 -6.41 -3.77
N ALA A 122 9.02 -5.99 -4.34
CA ALA A 122 7.70 -6.56 -4.06
C ALA A 122 7.17 -7.30 -5.29
N THR A 123 6.82 -8.57 -5.11
CA THR A 123 6.11 -9.38 -6.09
C THR A 123 4.69 -9.66 -5.59
N ALA A 124 3.90 -10.44 -6.32
CA ALA A 124 2.59 -10.86 -5.85
C ALA A 124 2.63 -11.71 -4.56
N GLU A 125 3.76 -12.38 -4.29
CA GLU A 125 3.88 -13.36 -3.21
C GLU A 125 4.98 -13.02 -2.20
N HIS A 126 5.99 -12.26 -2.61
CA HIS A 126 7.20 -12.07 -1.83
C HIS A 126 7.57 -10.60 -1.66
N LEU A 127 8.11 -10.30 -0.49
CA LEU A 127 8.78 -9.04 -0.16
C LEU A 127 10.25 -9.33 0.13
N VAL A 128 11.14 -8.73 -0.64
CA VAL A 128 12.59 -8.85 -0.44
C VAL A 128 13.16 -7.47 -0.15
N LYS A 129 13.73 -7.32 1.04
CA LYS A 129 14.40 -6.07 1.41
C LYS A 129 15.73 -5.98 0.69
N VAL A 130 15.95 -4.91 -0.06
CA VAL A 130 17.21 -4.64 -0.75
C VAL A 130 18.03 -3.70 0.13
N PRO A 131 19.25 -4.06 0.53
CA PRO A 131 20.12 -3.15 1.26
C PRO A 131 20.45 -1.93 0.38
N VAL A 132 20.56 -0.78 1.01
CA VAL A 132 21.01 0.46 0.35
C VAL A 132 22.05 1.13 1.21
N PRO A 133 23.06 1.79 0.62
CA PRO A 133 24.05 2.54 1.37
C PRO A 133 23.40 3.63 2.23
N GLU A 134 23.83 3.78 3.48
CA GLU A 134 23.29 4.79 4.40
C GLU A 134 23.52 6.23 3.90
N ALA A 135 24.54 6.42 3.08
CA ALA A 135 24.86 7.72 2.49
C ALA A 135 23.90 8.16 1.36
N TRP A 136 23.02 7.28 0.91
CA TRP A 136 22.07 7.61 -0.15
C TRP A 136 20.92 8.45 0.39
N HIS A 137 20.62 9.52 -0.33
CA HIS A 137 19.50 10.41 -0.05
C HIS A 137 18.62 10.50 -1.28
N SER A 138 17.30 10.48 -1.08
CA SER A 138 16.33 10.76 -2.12
C SER A 138 15.82 12.19 -1.98
N VAL A 139 15.71 12.90 -3.10
CA VAL A 139 15.06 14.20 -3.18
C VAL A 139 13.74 14.04 -3.89
N LEU A 140 12.65 14.39 -3.22
CA LEU A 140 11.31 14.36 -3.77
C LEU A 140 10.90 15.76 -4.22
N VAL A 141 10.55 15.89 -5.50
CA VAL A 141 9.95 17.12 -6.04
C VAL A 141 8.52 16.80 -6.44
N HIS A 142 7.57 17.45 -5.79
CA HIS A 142 6.14 17.25 -6.06
C HIS A 142 5.60 18.49 -6.82
N PRO A 143 5.28 18.38 -8.12
CA PRO A 143 4.65 19.46 -8.85
C PRO A 143 3.19 19.60 -8.43
N ASP A 144 2.61 20.78 -8.61
CA ASP A 144 1.18 21.01 -8.41
C ASP A 144 0.38 20.47 -9.62
N ALA A 145 0.40 19.15 -9.76
CA ALA A 145 -0.26 18.42 -10.83
C ALA A 145 -0.82 17.09 -10.30
N ILE A 146 -2.03 16.75 -10.77
CA ILE A 146 -2.66 15.47 -10.45
C ILE A 146 -2.46 14.53 -11.64
N LEU A 147 -1.80 13.39 -11.38
CA LEU A 147 -1.64 12.31 -12.35
C LEU A 147 -2.31 11.05 -11.81
N GLU A 148 -3.42 10.67 -12.42
CA GLU A 148 -4.10 9.42 -12.09
C GLU A 148 -3.25 8.22 -12.55
N THR A 149 -3.04 7.24 -11.67
CA THR A 149 -2.27 6.01 -11.96
C THR A 149 -2.81 5.27 -13.18
N ARG A 150 -4.13 5.23 -13.38
CA ARG A 150 -4.76 4.64 -14.56
C ARG A 150 -4.27 5.31 -15.84
N ARG A 151 -4.35 6.65 -15.92
CA ARG A 151 -3.91 7.44 -17.08
C ARG A 151 -2.43 7.25 -17.38
N ALA A 152 -1.60 7.21 -16.32
CA ALA A 152 -0.17 6.95 -16.48
C ALA A 152 0.10 5.57 -17.10
N ARG A 153 -0.67 4.55 -16.72
CA ARG A 153 -0.55 3.19 -17.28
C ARG A 153 -1.10 3.08 -18.69
N GLU A 154 -2.21 3.74 -18.99
CA GLU A 154 -2.79 3.79 -20.34
C GLU A 154 -1.85 4.46 -21.36
N ALA A 155 -0.94 5.32 -20.89
CA ALA A 155 0.08 5.95 -21.74
C ALA A 155 1.26 5.03 -22.08
N LEU A 156 1.40 3.86 -21.43
CA LEU A 156 2.44 2.90 -21.73
C LEU A 156 2.10 2.14 -23.03
N LYS A 157 3.12 1.80 -23.81
CA LYS A 157 2.95 0.91 -24.97
C LYS A 157 2.42 -0.44 -24.50
N GLY A 158 1.57 -1.08 -25.30
CA GLY A 158 1.12 -2.46 -25.05
C GLY A 158 2.21 -3.50 -25.31
N ASP A 159 3.05 -3.27 -26.34
CA ASP A 159 4.06 -4.22 -26.80
C ASP A 159 5.47 -3.66 -26.68
N TYR A 160 6.41 -4.53 -26.34
CA TYR A 160 7.83 -4.24 -26.24
C TYR A 160 8.64 -5.27 -27.02
N THR A 161 9.70 -4.81 -27.67
CA THR A 161 10.64 -5.71 -28.36
C THR A 161 11.46 -6.52 -27.34
N LEU A 162 12.00 -7.65 -27.76
CA LEU A 162 12.94 -8.43 -26.93
C LEU A 162 14.13 -7.58 -26.48
N SER A 163 14.64 -6.71 -27.35
CA SER A 163 15.75 -5.80 -27.02
C SER A 163 15.39 -4.81 -25.92
N GLU A 164 14.19 -4.20 -25.96
CA GLU A 164 13.71 -3.31 -24.89
C GLU A 164 13.54 -4.06 -23.57
N PHE A 165 13.01 -5.28 -23.61
CA PHE A 165 12.87 -6.11 -22.41
C PHE A 165 14.23 -6.49 -21.80
N VAL A 166 15.19 -6.92 -22.62
CA VAL A 166 16.55 -7.25 -22.16
C VAL A 166 17.24 -6.02 -21.57
N ALA A 167 17.16 -4.87 -22.24
CA ALA A 167 17.73 -3.63 -21.74
C ALA A 167 17.13 -3.21 -20.39
N GLN A 168 15.82 -3.29 -20.24
CA GLN A 168 15.13 -2.97 -18.98
C GLN A 168 15.53 -3.92 -17.85
N SER A 169 15.63 -5.22 -18.14
CA SER A 169 16.07 -6.23 -17.17
C SER A 169 17.52 -6.01 -16.72
N ALA A 170 18.40 -5.66 -17.67
CA ALA A 170 19.79 -5.33 -17.37
C ALA A 170 19.91 -4.05 -16.52
N ASN A 171 19.12 -3.02 -16.80
CA ASN A 171 19.11 -1.78 -16.02
C ASN A 171 18.63 -2.03 -14.58
N LEU A 172 17.60 -2.86 -14.38
CA LEU A 172 17.18 -3.26 -13.04
C LEU A 172 18.29 -4.00 -12.29
N ALA A 173 18.97 -4.95 -12.97
CA ALA A 173 20.08 -5.68 -12.36
C ALA A 173 21.24 -4.75 -11.97
N LEU A 174 21.55 -3.72 -12.80
CA LEU A 174 22.57 -2.71 -12.48
C LEU A 174 22.18 -1.87 -11.26
N VAL A 175 20.91 -1.46 -11.12
CA VAL A 175 20.43 -0.77 -9.93
C VAL A 175 20.63 -1.63 -8.68
N LEU A 176 20.24 -2.89 -8.73
CA LEU A 176 20.39 -3.80 -7.60
C LEU A 176 21.88 -4.06 -7.27
N ALA A 177 22.72 -4.22 -8.25
CA ALA A 177 24.17 -4.37 -8.06
C ALA A 177 24.80 -3.11 -7.44
N GLY A 178 24.31 -1.92 -7.78
CA GLY A 178 24.78 -0.65 -7.21
C GLY A 178 24.30 -0.41 -5.77
N CYS A 179 23.37 -1.21 -5.26
CA CYS A 179 22.90 -1.15 -3.87
C CYS A 179 23.85 -1.87 -2.90
N HIS A 180 24.80 -2.66 -3.39
CA HIS A 180 25.81 -3.41 -2.62
C HIS A 180 27.17 -2.74 -2.73
#